data_1bff71e536b6469282734d17ee3afe56
#
_entry.id   1bff71e536b6469282734d17ee3afe56
#
_cell.length_a   1.000
_cell.length_b   1.000
_cell.length_c   1.000
_cell.angle_alpha   90.00
_cell.angle_beta   90.00
_cell.angle_gamma   90.00
#
_symmetry.space_group_name_H-M   'P 1'
#
loop_
_entity.id
_entity.type
_entity.pdbx_description
1 polymer ?
#
loop_
_entity_poly.entity_id
_entity_poly.type
_entity_poly.pdbx_seq_one_letter_code
_entity_poly.pdbx_strand_id
1 'polypeptide(L)'
;MEHVDLKLEVVVIPVSDVDRAKNFYGSLGWRLDADFPFDIGVRIVQFTPPGSQPSIQFGEKLATAAPGSAQNLYLVVSDVAAARDELVARGIEVSDVFHPAASGGQFQPDGTNNRIGGRAPDNATYGSFATFSDPDGNGWLLQEVTTRPRPNRCG
;
A
#
# COMPACT_ATOMS: atom_id res chain seq x y z
N MET A 1 20.65 14.56 23.50
CA MET A 1 20.38 15.21 22.20
C MET A 1 18.89 15.18 21.97
N GLU A 2 18.30 16.33 21.78
CA GLU A 2 16.87 16.42 21.48
C GLU A 2 16.60 15.93 20.07
N HIS A 3 15.54 15.15 19.92
CA HIS A 3 15.07 14.73 18.60
C HIS A 3 14.06 15.72 18.06
N VAL A 4 14.22 16.07 16.80
CA VAL A 4 13.19 16.75 16.04
C VAL A 4 12.30 15.69 15.41
N ASP A 5 10.99 15.78 15.62
CA ASP A 5 10.04 14.85 15.01
C ASP A 5 10.04 15.04 13.49
N LEU A 6 10.17 13.93 12.78
CA LEU A 6 10.01 13.87 11.34
C LEU A 6 8.89 12.90 11.07
N LYS A 7 7.73 13.43 10.72
CA LYS A 7 6.52 12.62 10.46
C LYS A 7 6.31 12.50 8.97
N LEU A 8 6.11 11.26 8.50
CA LEU A 8 5.74 11.05 7.12
C LEU A 8 4.33 11.61 6.90
N GLU A 9 4.20 12.58 6.00
CA GLU A 9 2.92 13.21 5.68
C GLU A 9 2.27 12.56 4.48
N VAL A 10 3.02 12.48 3.37
CA VAL A 10 2.46 12.05 2.09
C VAL A 10 3.54 11.39 1.24
N VAL A 11 3.13 10.40 0.47
CA VAL A 11 3.93 9.78 -0.58
C VAL A 11 3.24 10.02 -1.92
N VAL A 12 4.00 10.49 -2.90
CA VAL A 12 3.50 10.71 -4.26
C VAL A 12 3.64 9.43 -5.06
N ILE A 13 2.55 8.96 -5.69
CA ILE A 13 2.56 7.81 -6.58
C ILE A 13 2.32 8.26 -8.03
N PRO A 14 3.06 7.67 -8.99
CA PRO A 14 2.95 8.07 -10.40
C PRO A 14 1.77 7.37 -11.07
N VAL A 15 0.85 8.16 -11.66
CA VAL A 15 -0.31 7.64 -12.39
C VAL A 15 -0.41 8.31 -13.76
N SER A 16 -1.01 7.61 -14.72
CA SER A 16 -1.21 8.14 -16.07
C SER A 16 -2.56 8.85 -16.24
N ASP A 17 -3.58 8.44 -15.49
CA ASP A 17 -4.94 8.96 -15.57
C ASP A 17 -5.44 9.25 -14.17
N VAL A 18 -5.53 10.53 -13.83
CA VAL A 18 -5.88 10.98 -12.47
C VAL A 18 -7.30 10.58 -12.09
N ASP A 19 -8.25 10.71 -13.01
CA ASP A 19 -9.65 10.35 -12.71
C ASP A 19 -9.81 8.85 -12.51
N ARG A 20 -9.12 8.04 -13.29
CA ARG A 20 -9.12 6.58 -13.13
C ARG A 20 -8.50 6.18 -11.78
N ALA A 21 -7.39 6.78 -11.42
CA ALA A 21 -6.74 6.56 -10.12
C ALA A 21 -7.66 7.00 -8.97
N LYS A 22 -8.30 8.15 -9.09
CA LYS A 22 -9.25 8.66 -8.09
C LYS A 22 -10.40 7.68 -7.87
N ASN A 23 -10.97 7.15 -8.94
CA ASN A 23 -12.04 6.15 -8.86
C ASN A 23 -11.55 4.87 -8.17
N PHE A 24 -10.35 4.40 -8.51
CA PHE A 24 -9.78 3.21 -7.91
C PHE A 24 -9.56 3.36 -6.40
N TYR A 25 -8.84 4.39 -5.98
CA TYR A 25 -8.55 4.58 -4.55
C TYR A 25 -9.81 4.89 -3.74
N GLY A 26 -10.78 5.58 -4.33
CA GLY A 26 -12.11 5.75 -3.72
C GLY A 26 -12.85 4.43 -3.54
N SER A 27 -12.72 3.49 -4.47
CA SER A 27 -13.35 2.17 -4.38
C SER A 27 -12.76 1.29 -3.28
N LEU A 28 -11.54 1.57 -2.83
CA LEU A 28 -10.93 0.89 -1.67
C LEU A 28 -11.56 1.32 -0.33
N GLY A 29 -12.39 2.35 -0.33
CA GLY A 29 -12.95 2.94 0.88
C GLY A 29 -12.02 3.94 1.56
N TRP A 30 -10.96 4.37 0.88
CA TRP A 30 -10.05 5.37 1.42
C TRP A 30 -10.67 6.76 1.41
N ARG A 31 -10.28 7.60 2.37
CA ARG A 31 -10.82 8.94 2.51
C ARG A 31 -10.21 9.88 1.48
N LEU A 32 -11.04 10.53 0.68
CA LEU A 32 -10.60 11.60 -0.20
C LEU A 32 -10.39 12.86 0.64
N ASP A 33 -9.14 13.30 0.75
CA ASP A 33 -8.79 14.48 1.54
C ASP A 33 -8.78 15.76 0.70
N ALA A 34 -8.37 15.66 -0.56
CA ALA A 34 -8.23 16.80 -1.44
C ALA A 34 -8.30 16.39 -2.91
N ASP A 35 -8.82 17.30 -3.72
CA ASP A 35 -8.75 17.26 -5.18
C ASP A 35 -8.72 18.71 -5.65
N PHE A 36 -7.50 19.24 -5.89
CA PHE A 36 -7.31 20.64 -6.23
C PHE A 36 -6.59 20.82 -7.55
N PRO A 37 -7.16 21.61 -8.48
CA PRO A 37 -6.41 22.15 -9.58
C PRO A 37 -5.63 23.39 -9.13
N PHE A 38 -4.38 23.50 -9.57
CA PHE A 38 -3.56 24.68 -9.37
C PHE A 38 -3.44 25.48 -10.68
N ASP A 39 -3.20 26.78 -10.57
CA ASP A 39 -3.19 27.71 -11.71
C ASP A 39 -2.13 27.36 -12.77
N ILE A 40 -1.08 26.66 -12.40
CA ILE A 40 0.00 26.26 -13.32
C ILE A 40 -0.26 24.92 -14.03
N GLY A 41 -1.49 24.42 -13.98
CA GLY A 41 -1.89 23.17 -14.62
C GLY A 41 -1.52 21.93 -13.83
N VAL A 42 -1.17 22.07 -12.56
CA VAL A 42 -0.96 20.96 -11.64
C VAL A 42 -2.28 20.60 -10.98
N ARG A 43 -2.60 19.31 -10.93
CA ARG A 43 -3.74 18.80 -10.16
C ARG A 43 -3.22 17.84 -9.12
N ILE A 44 -3.68 17.97 -7.88
CA ILE A 44 -3.31 17.09 -6.77
C ILE A 44 -4.57 16.45 -6.21
N VAL A 45 -4.55 15.12 -6.12
CA VAL A 45 -5.57 14.31 -5.44
C VAL A 45 -4.89 13.61 -4.28
N GLN A 46 -5.50 13.65 -3.10
CA GLN A 46 -4.96 13.04 -1.88
C GLN A 46 -5.97 12.10 -1.26
N PHE A 47 -5.51 10.90 -0.91
CA PHE A 47 -6.28 9.90 -0.17
C PHE A 47 -5.53 9.45 1.07
N THR A 48 -6.29 9.13 2.11
CA THR A 48 -5.76 8.53 3.33
C THR A 48 -6.40 7.17 3.55
N PRO A 49 -5.59 6.08 3.64
CA PRO A 49 -6.11 4.77 4.01
C PRO A 49 -6.74 4.79 5.42
N PRO A 50 -7.77 3.98 5.68
CA PRO A 50 -8.37 3.90 7.00
C PRO A 50 -7.34 3.55 8.08
N GLY A 51 -7.29 4.35 9.15
CA GLY A 51 -6.36 4.15 10.26
C GLY A 51 -4.93 4.60 10.02
N SER A 52 -4.61 5.09 8.81
CA SER A 52 -3.29 5.61 8.48
C SER A 52 -3.17 7.08 8.86
N GLN A 53 -1.97 7.50 9.31
CA GLN A 53 -1.64 8.93 9.44
C GLN A 53 -1.08 9.49 8.14
N PRO A 54 -0.07 8.86 7.50
CA PRO A 54 0.39 9.33 6.20
C PRO A 54 -0.64 9.04 5.11
N SER A 55 -0.60 9.88 4.10
CA SER A 55 -1.49 9.85 2.94
C SER A 55 -0.72 9.54 1.67
N ILE A 56 -1.44 9.30 0.59
CA ILE A 56 -0.88 9.26 -0.77
C ILE A 56 -1.39 10.45 -1.57
N GLN A 57 -0.57 10.91 -2.50
CA GLN A 57 -0.95 11.90 -3.50
C GLN A 57 -0.64 11.38 -4.90
N PHE A 58 -1.46 11.76 -5.84
CA PHE A 58 -1.19 11.62 -7.27
C PHE A 58 -1.83 12.79 -7.99
N GLY A 59 -1.41 13.01 -9.23
CA GLY A 59 -1.94 14.16 -9.95
C GLY A 59 -1.31 14.34 -11.31
N GLU A 60 -1.65 15.49 -11.94
CA GLU A 60 -1.06 15.93 -13.18
C GLU A 60 0.16 16.78 -12.89
N LYS A 61 1.27 16.52 -13.59
CA LYS A 61 2.55 17.24 -13.46
C LYS A 61 3.12 17.21 -12.03
N LEU A 62 2.76 16.20 -11.25
CA LEU A 62 3.18 16.08 -9.86
C LEU A 62 4.39 15.15 -9.71
N ALA A 63 4.41 14.04 -10.41
CA ALA A 63 5.49 13.06 -10.36
C ALA A 63 6.27 13.02 -11.67
N THR A 64 7.59 12.84 -11.59
CA THR A 64 8.45 12.63 -12.76
C THR A 64 8.69 11.16 -13.04
N ALA A 65 8.39 10.27 -12.08
CA ALA A 65 8.52 8.83 -12.24
C ALA A 65 7.50 8.30 -13.25
N ALA A 66 7.83 7.21 -13.94
CA ALA A 66 6.93 6.58 -14.89
C ALA A 66 5.66 6.07 -14.19
N PRO A 67 4.47 6.26 -14.79
CA PRO A 67 3.23 5.70 -14.24
C PRO A 67 3.36 4.20 -13.99
N GLY A 68 2.89 3.74 -12.82
CA GLY A 68 2.96 2.32 -12.45
C GLY A 68 4.31 1.88 -11.88
N SER A 69 5.29 2.77 -11.76
CA SER A 69 6.64 2.39 -11.32
C SER A 69 6.79 2.25 -9.80
N ALA A 70 5.83 2.73 -9.02
CA ALA A 70 5.87 2.54 -7.57
C ALA A 70 5.52 1.08 -7.22
N GLN A 71 6.41 0.43 -6.48
CA GLN A 71 6.26 -0.97 -6.11
C GLN A 71 6.50 -1.16 -4.62
N ASN A 72 5.96 -2.25 -4.08
CA ASN A 72 6.16 -2.61 -2.69
C ASN A 72 5.70 -1.53 -1.72
N LEU A 73 4.53 -0.94 -2.00
CA LEU A 73 3.87 -0.03 -1.09
C LEU A 73 3.19 -0.86 0.00
N TYR A 74 3.62 -0.71 1.24
CA TYR A 74 3.15 -1.54 2.34
C TYR A 74 1.90 -0.96 3.00
N LEU A 75 0.92 -1.83 3.22
CA LEU A 75 -0.23 -1.57 4.07
C LEU A 75 -0.23 -2.62 5.18
N VAL A 76 -0.11 -2.19 6.42
CA VAL A 76 -0.15 -3.08 7.57
C VAL A 76 -1.60 -3.34 7.96
N VAL A 77 -1.94 -4.61 8.13
CA VAL A 77 -3.27 -5.06 8.54
C VAL A 77 -3.15 -6.01 9.75
N SER A 78 -4.17 -6.07 10.56
CA SER A 78 -4.21 -6.99 11.71
C SER A 78 -4.64 -8.41 11.33
N ASP A 79 -5.39 -8.55 10.23
CA ASP A 79 -5.89 -9.81 9.69
C ASP A 79 -5.86 -9.73 8.17
N VAL A 80 -4.87 -10.38 7.56
CA VAL A 80 -4.66 -10.30 6.10
C VAL A 80 -5.80 -10.98 5.33
N ALA A 81 -6.38 -12.05 5.87
CA ALA A 81 -7.49 -12.73 5.21
C ALA A 81 -8.74 -11.85 5.20
N ALA A 82 -9.06 -11.21 6.32
CA ALA A 82 -10.19 -10.29 6.41
C ALA A 82 -10.01 -9.08 5.50
N ALA A 83 -8.80 -8.50 5.46
CA ALA A 83 -8.49 -7.38 4.59
C ALA A 83 -8.61 -7.75 3.11
N ARG A 84 -8.09 -8.93 2.73
CA ARG A 84 -8.24 -9.45 1.39
C ARG A 84 -9.72 -9.62 1.01
N ASP A 85 -10.50 -10.24 1.88
CA ASP A 85 -11.92 -10.50 1.62
C ASP A 85 -12.71 -9.19 1.44
N GLU A 86 -12.41 -8.17 2.23
CA GLU A 86 -13.03 -6.85 2.06
C GLU A 86 -12.70 -6.23 0.71
N LEU A 87 -11.45 -6.28 0.28
CA LEU A 87 -11.03 -5.74 -1.01
C LEU A 87 -11.68 -6.51 -2.17
N VAL A 88 -11.73 -7.82 -2.08
CA VAL A 88 -12.41 -8.66 -3.09
C VAL A 88 -13.91 -8.31 -3.16
N ALA A 89 -14.56 -8.11 -2.02
CA ALA A 89 -15.97 -7.69 -1.96
C ALA A 89 -16.19 -6.32 -2.60
N ARG A 90 -15.18 -5.47 -2.63
CA ARG A 90 -15.19 -4.16 -3.30
C ARG A 90 -14.86 -4.24 -4.80
N GLY A 91 -14.62 -5.44 -5.34
CA GLY A 91 -14.32 -5.66 -6.75
C GLY A 91 -12.84 -5.53 -7.11
N ILE A 92 -11.94 -5.56 -6.15
CA ILE A 92 -10.50 -5.46 -6.37
C ILE A 92 -9.91 -6.85 -6.59
N GLU A 93 -9.04 -6.99 -7.59
CA GLU A 93 -8.24 -8.19 -7.78
C GLU A 93 -7.11 -8.22 -6.75
N VAL A 94 -7.16 -9.18 -5.85
CA VAL A 94 -6.17 -9.37 -4.80
C VAL A 94 -5.63 -10.78 -4.90
N SER A 95 -4.32 -10.94 -4.74
CA SER A 95 -3.71 -12.27 -4.69
C SER A 95 -4.28 -13.10 -3.54
N ASP A 96 -4.14 -14.41 -3.62
CA ASP A 96 -4.36 -15.25 -2.45
C ASP A 96 -3.38 -14.85 -1.32
N VAL A 97 -3.76 -15.13 -0.10
CA VAL A 97 -2.84 -14.97 1.04
C VAL A 97 -1.67 -15.91 0.85
N PHE A 98 -0.46 -15.42 1.06
CA PHE A 98 0.76 -16.19 0.89
C PHE A 98 1.80 -15.80 1.93
N HIS A 99 2.83 -16.63 2.05
CA HIS A 99 4.04 -16.31 2.78
C HIS A 99 5.26 -16.60 1.90
N PRO A 100 6.41 -15.92 2.15
CA PRO A 100 7.60 -16.15 1.36
C PRO A 100 8.18 -17.55 1.62
N ALA A 101 8.63 -18.22 0.55
CA ALA A 101 9.37 -19.47 0.67
C ALA A 101 10.75 -19.26 1.31
N ALA A 102 11.32 -18.07 1.10
CA ALA A 102 12.59 -17.63 1.66
C ALA A 102 12.55 -16.11 1.84
N SER A 103 13.49 -15.55 2.58
CA SER A 103 13.57 -14.09 2.79
C SER A 103 13.53 -13.33 1.46
N GLY A 104 12.63 -12.35 1.38
CA GLY A 104 12.47 -11.53 0.17
C GLY A 104 11.51 -12.12 -0.87
N GLY A 105 10.95 -13.31 -0.64
CA GLY A 105 10.00 -13.93 -1.57
C GLY A 105 8.74 -13.10 -1.81
N GLN A 106 8.35 -12.25 -0.86
CA GLN A 106 7.20 -11.35 -1.00
C GLN A 106 7.39 -10.31 -2.11
N PHE A 107 8.62 -10.01 -2.50
CA PHE A 107 8.92 -9.06 -3.56
C PHE A 107 8.92 -9.69 -4.95
N GLN A 108 8.79 -11.00 -5.03
CA GLN A 108 8.76 -11.72 -6.30
C GLN A 108 7.35 -11.72 -6.90
N PRO A 109 7.24 -11.77 -8.23
CA PRO A 109 5.94 -11.83 -8.89
C PRO A 109 5.10 -13.02 -8.43
N ASP A 110 3.78 -12.86 -8.51
CA ASP A 110 2.84 -13.94 -8.30
C ASP A 110 3.08 -15.08 -9.31
N GLY A 111 2.79 -16.30 -8.93
CA GLY A 111 3.02 -17.48 -9.76
C GLY A 111 4.45 -18.00 -9.74
N THR A 112 5.35 -17.40 -8.95
CA THR A 112 6.70 -17.92 -8.78
C THR A 112 6.76 -18.92 -7.61
N ASN A 113 7.81 -19.76 -7.59
CA ASN A 113 8.05 -20.70 -6.49
C ASN A 113 8.47 -19.98 -5.19
N ASN A 114 8.59 -18.68 -5.19
CA ASN A 114 8.99 -17.90 -4.02
C ASN A 114 7.83 -17.59 -3.07
N ARG A 115 6.59 -17.86 -3.50
CA ARG A 115 5.39 -17.66 -2.71
C ARG A 115 4.76 -19.01 -2.38
N ILE A 116 4.45 -19.23 -1.11
CA ILE A 116 3.73 -20.40 -0.63
C ILE A 116 2.35 -19.96 -0.18
N GLY A 117 1.30 -20.64 -0.65
CA GLY A 117 -0.08 -20.29 -0.31
C GLY A 117 -0.37 -20.42 1.18
N GLY A 118 -1.17 -19.49 1.70
CA GLY A 118 -1.59 -19.44 3.08
C GLY A 118 -0.71 -18.59 3.98
N ARG A 119 -1.15 -18.45 5.23
CA ARG A 119 -0.41 -17.70 6.24
C ARG A 119 0.93 -18.36 6.58
N ALA A 120 1.86 -17.55 7.07
CA ALA A 120 3.13 -18.01 7.59
C ALA A 120 2.91 -19.05 8.72
N PRO A 121 3.84 -20.01 8.87
CA PRO A 121 3.79 -20.97 9.97
C PRO A 121 3.64 -20.25 11.31
N ASP A 122 2.82 -20.82 12.20
CA ASP A 122 2.51 -20.27 13.53
C ASP A 122 1.92 -18.86 13.49
N ASN A 123 1.36 -18.44 12.34
CA ASN A 123 0.84 -17.09 12.13
C ASN A 123 1.85 -16.01 12.53
N ALA A 124 3.12 -16.23 12.20
CA ALA A 124 4.20 -15.31 12.55
C ALA A 124 3.89 -13.90 12.03
N THR A 125 3.99 -12.93 12.93
CA THR A 125 3.81 -11.52 12.57
C THR A 125 4.84 -11.11 11.53
N TYR A 126 4.47 -10.19 10.61
CA TYR A 126 5.25 -9.75 9.44
C TYR A 126 5.44 -10.82 8.35
N GLY A 127 4.92 -12.02 8.51
CA GLY A 127 5.19 -13.13 7.61
C GLY A 127 4.12 -13.46 6.59
N SER A 128 2.93 -12.86 6.69
CA SER A 128 1.80 -13.19 5.82
C SER A 128 1.38 -11.97 4.99
N PHE A 129 1.11 -12.20 3.71
CA PHE A 129 0.95 -11.14 2.72
C PHE A 129 -0.22 -11.41 1.77
N ALA A 130 -0.68 -10.35 1.12
CA ALA A 130 -1.47 -10.39 -0.11
C ALA A 130 -1.15 -9.14 -0.93
N THR A 131 -1.29 -9.21 -2.24
CA THR A 131 -0.90 -8.11 -3.13
C THR A 131 -2.04 -7.69 -4.04
N PHE A 132 -2.07 -6.41 -4.38
CA PHE A 132 -2.91 -5.86 -5.43
C PHE A 132 -2.19 -4.71 -6.12
N SER A 133 -2.72 -4.27 -7.25
CA SER A 133 -2.15 -3.16 -8.00
C SER A 133 -3.23 -2.16 -8.35
N ASP A 134 -2.84 -0.89 -8.49
CA ASP A 134 -3.73 0.12 -9.06
C ASP A 134 -3.81 -0.03 -10.59
N PRO A 135 -4.65 0.76 -11.29
CA PRO A 135 -4.81 0.62 -12.75
C PRO A 135 -3.54 0.85 -13.56
N ASP A 136 -2.57 1.59 -13.06
CA ASP A 136 -1.28 1.80 -13.73
C ASP A 136 -0.26 0.70 -13.42
N GLY A 137 -0.53 -0.15 -12.44
CA GLY A 137 0.39 -1.19 -12.01
C GLY A 137 1.24 -0.81 -10.80
N ASN A 138 0.96 0.31 -10.12
CA ASN A 138 1.60 0.59 -8.84
C ASN A 138 1.22 -0.50 -7.85
N GLY A 139 2.22 -1.14 -7.24
CA GLY A 139 2.04 -2.37 -6.48
C GLY A 139 1.90 -2.13 -4.99
N TRP A 140 0.86 -2.68 -4.40
CA TRP A 140 0.54 -2.63 -2.98
C TRP A 140 0.71 -4.00 -2.34
N LEU A 141 1.24 -4.01 -1.12
CA LEU A 141 1.52 -5.22 -0.36
C LEU A 141 0.84 -5.13 1.00
N LEU A 142 -0.19 -5.95 1.21
CA LEU A 142 -0.78 -6.12 2.53
C LEU A 142 0.14 -7.02 3.37
N GLN A 143 0.50 -6.57 4.56
CA GLN A 143 1.32 -7.33 5.49
C GLN A 143 0.60 -7.46 6.83
N GLU A 144 0.42 -8.69 7.30
CA GLU A 144 -0.18 -8.92 8.60
C GLU A 144 0.82 -8.68 9.72
N VAL A 145 0.48 -7.74 10.61
CA VAL A 145 1.26 -7.46 11.81
C VAL A 145 0.34 -7.60 13.02
N THR A 146 0.56 -8.66 13.79
CA THR A 146 -0.24 -8.96 14.98
C THR A 146 0.42 -8.48 16.26
N THR A 147 1.75 -8.47 16.27
CA THR A 147 2.54 -7.98 17.41
C THR A 147 3.71 -7.16 16.89
N ARG A 148 3.92 -6.00 17.48
CA ARG A 148 5.11 -5.20 17.17
C ARG A 148 6.16 -5.38 18.24
N PRO A 149 7.45 -5.55 17.87
CA PRO A 149 8.52 -5.49 18.84
C PRO A 149 8.47 -4.16 19.58
N ARG A 150 8.70 -4.17 20.88
CA ARG A 150 8.87 -2.93 21.61
C ARG A 150 10.10 -2.20 21.06
N PRO A 151 10.02 -0.86 20.87
CA PRO A 151 11.22 -0.12 20.51
C PRO A 151 12.30 -0.43 21.54
N ASN A 152 13.51 -0.73 21.07
CA ASN A 152 14.66 -0.82 21.96
C ASN A 152 14.79 0.51 22.66
N ARG A 153 14.52 0.50 23.97
CA ARG A 153 14.91 1.62 24.81
C ARG A 153 16.42 1.51 24.99
N CYS A 154 17.16 2.22 24.16
CA CYS A 154 18.54 2.50 24.49
C CYS A 154 18.50 3.36 25.73
N GLY A 155 18.83 2.75 26.84
CA GLY A 155 19.00 3.46 28.11
C GLY A 155 20.13 4.47 28.03
#